data_b04bb35d2ffc15b1d7fdeea3c4e08626
#
_entry.id   b04bb35d2ffc15b1d7fdeea3c4e08626
#
_cell.length_a   1.000
_cell.length_b   1.000
_cell.length_c   1.000
_cell.angle_alpha   90.00
_cell.angle_beta   90.00
_cell.angle_gamma   90.00
#
_symmetry.space_group_name_H-M   'P 1'
#
loop_
_entity.id
_entity.type
_entity.pdbx_description
1 polymer ?
#
loop_
_entity_poly.entity_id
_entity_poly.type
_entity_poly.pdbx_seq_one_letter_code
_entity_poly.pdbx_strand_id
1 'polypeptide(L)'
;GHSNSSIDNSAPYSTRLIKGPLYYQSKGQDILLDVPQTFSFLRKEIKPYINRKLSIEDINGLSTQLNNSLLSHGFVTSKVGIPQQSLATGQLQFNLQIGRIEAIMYRPDLPHLPWHNAFPLREGDILNIRDIEQGLEQMRRIGSQSVAVELEAGSKPLYSTIILQTSKKPPIHGIVSIDDSGLKDTGKLQWTTSIGIDRLFNANDTFQVSLNQDGARDGEVKGTKNHSISYSIPRGKDTFSVSYSNMKYHQTIHTMANPFISSSRAKTFRGTWNH
;
A
#
# COMPACT_ATOMS: atom_id res chain seq x y z
N GLY A 1 -47.56 11.16 25.60
CA GLY A 1 -46.77 9.97 25.84
C GLY A 1 -45.47 10.04 25.10
N HIS A 2 -44.39 10.16 25.82
CA HIS A 2 -43.06 10.11 25.19
C HIS A 2 -42.70 8.66 24.96
N SER A 3 -42.70 8.27 23.73
CA SER A 3 -42.19 6.96 23.37
C SER A 3 -40.64 7.02 23.47
N ASN A 4 -40.09 6.17 24.30
CA ASN A 4 -38.65 5.96 24.31
C ASN A 4 -38.27 5.22 23.01
N SER A 5 -37.46 5.81 22.17
CA SER A 5 -36.87 5.09 21.10
C SER A 5 -35.72 4.24 21.64
N SER A 6 -35.83 2.95 21.49
CA SER A 6 -34.77 2.02 21.82
C SER A 6 -34.28 1.36 20.57
N ILE A 7 -33.00 1.17 20.49
CA ILE A 7 -32.34 0.63 19.32
C ILE A 7 -31.68 -0.69 19.71
N ASP A 8 -31.95 -1.71 18.95
CA ASP A 8 -31.35 -3.02 19.16
C ASP A 8 -29.89 -3.00 18.69
N ASN A 9 -28.97 -3.14 19.62
CA ASN A 9 -27.53 -3.17 19.36
C ASN A 9 -27.01 -4.52 18.87
N SER A 10 -27.83 -5.57 18.89
CA SER A 10 -27.43 -6.91 18.41
C SER A 10 -27.45 -7.03 16.91
N ALA A 11 -28.24 -6.20 16.22
CA ALA A 11 -28.36 -6.22 14.78
C ALA A 11 -27.16 -5.54 14.09
N PRO A 12 -26.84 -5.92 12.84
CA PRO A 12 -25.89 -5.15 12.03
C PRO A 12 -26.34 -3.70 11.89
N TYR A 13 -25.39 -2.82 11.81
CA TYR A 13 -25.57 -1.39 11.92
C TYR A 13 -26.61 -0.77 10.97
N SER A 14 -26.78 -1.26 9.79
CA SER A 14 -27.68 -0.69 8.77
C SER A 14 -29.12 -1.19 8.85
N THR A 15 -29.40 -2.20 9.69
CA THR A 15 -30.72 -2.85 9.75
C THR A 15 -31.42 -2.67 11.08
N ARG A 16 -30.95 -1.77 11.92
CA ARG A 16 -31.52 -1.56 13.26
C ARG A 16 -32.85 -0.87 13.18
N LEU A 17 -33.79 -1.35 14.00
CA LEU A 17 -35.11 -0.76 14.12
C LEU A 17 -35.11 0.27 15.26
N ILE A 18 -35.52 1.49 14.93
CA ILE A 18 -35.73 2.56 15.90
C ILE A 18 -37.18 2.50 16.35
N LYS A 19 -37.37 2.35 17.65
CA LYS A 19 -38.70 2.41 18.27
C LYS A 19 -38.94 3.82 18.80
N GLY A 20 -40.04 4.41 18.43
CA GLY A 20 -40.38 5.77 18.91
C GLY A 20 -41.06 6.60 17.86
N PRO A 21 -40.94 7.93 17.91
CA PRO A 21 -41.58 8.79 16.92
C PRO A 21 -41.09 8.52 15.51
N LEU A 22 -42.02 8.69 14.55
CA LEU A 22 -41.72 8.45 13.14
C LEU A 22 -40.72 9.42 12.52
N TYR A 23 -40.43 10.50 13.22
CA TYR A 23 -39.47 11.50 12.78
C TYR A 23 -38.79 12.17 13.95
N TYR A 24 -37.65 12.71 13.66
CA TYR A 24 -36.83 13.48 14.60
C TYR A 24 -36.51 14.84 13.97
N GLN A 25 -36.68 15.91 14.72
CA GLN A 25 -36.33 17.24 14.27
C GLN A 25 -34.94 17.60 14.79
N SER A 26 -33.99 17.61 13.92
CA SER A 26 -32.63 18.06 14.24
C SER A 26 -32.58 19.58 14.35
N LYS A 27 -31.92 20.08 15.38
CA LYS A 27 -31.72 21.51 15.65
C LYS A 27 -30.25 21.75 15.99
N GLY A 28 -29.55 22.51 15.15
CA GLY A 28 -28.17 22.84 15.43
C GLY A 28 -27.25 21.60 15.41
N GLN A 29 -26.58 21.32 16.52
CA GLN A 29 -25.67 20.20 16.69
C GLN A 29 -26.30 19.02 17.45
N ASP A 30 -27.55 18.75 17.22
CA ASP A 30 -28.30 17.73 17.92
C ASP A 30 -28.00 16.30 17.49
N ILE A 31 -27.29 16.13 16.39
CA ILE A 31 -26.78 14.82 15.98
C ILE A 31 -25.35 14.70 16.48
N LEU A 32 -25.16 13.79 17.43
CA LEU A 32 -23.91 13.61 18.15
C LEU A 32 -23.17 12.39 17.61
N LEU A 33 -21.93 12.61 17.22
CA LEU A 33 -21.00 11.55 16.88
C LEU A 33 -19.60 12.00 17.32
N ASP A 34 -19.13 11.39 18.40
CA ASP A 34 -17.79 11.65 18.90
C ASP A 34 -16.79 10.78 18.13
N VAL A 35 -15.85 11.43 17.46
CA VAL A 35 -14.86 10.75 16.61
C VAL A 35 -13.47 11.31 16.83
N PRO A 36 -12.45 10.41 16.85
CA PRO A 36 -11.05 10.82 16.75
C PRO A 36 -10.77 11.53 15.41
N GLN A 37 -9.66 12.27 15.37
CA GLN A 37 -9.25 13.03 14.18
C GLN A 37 -9.18 12.17 12.92
N THR A 38 -8.73 10.92 13.03
CA THR A 38 -8.66 9.96 11.94
C THR A 38 -9.99 9.76 11.21
N PHE A 39 -11.10 9.90 11.92
CA PHE A 39 -12.45 9.72 11.41
C PHE A 39 -13.22 11.03 11.21
N SER A 40 -12.53 12.16 11.18
CA SER A 40 -13.16 13.48 11.04
C SER A 40 -13.98 13.64 9.75
N PHE A 41 -13.68 12.84 8.71
CA PHE A 41 -14.44 12.82 7.46
C PHE A 41 -15.90 12.43 7.65
N LEU A 42 -16.25 11.71 8.72
CA LEU A 42 -17.63 11.33 9.01
C LEU A 42 -18.53 12.53 9.30
N ARG A 43 -17.96 13.63 9.79
CA ARG A 43 -18.73 14.84 10.10
C ARG A 43 -19.38 15.46 8.87
N LYS A 44 -18.78 15.30 7.69
CA LYS A 44 -19.36 15.79 6.44
C LYS A 44 -20.67 15.10 6.09
N GLU A 45 -20.80 13.82 6.43
CA GLU A 45 -22.01 13.05 6.17
C GLU A 45 -23.20 13.51 7.04
N ILE A 46 -22.92 14.06 8.23
CA ILE A 46 -23.93 14.50 9.17
C ILE A 46 -24.48 15.87 8.79
N LYS A 47 -23.67 16.75 8.24
CA LYS A 47 -24.05 18.16 7.96
C LYS A 47 -25.37 18.32 7.21
N PRO A 48 -25.69 17.54 6.15
CA PRO A 48 -26.95 17.70 5.43
C PRO A 48 -28.20 17.38 6.26
N TYR A 49 -28.04 16.70 7.40
CA TYR A 49 -29.14 16.26 8.25
C TYR A 49 -29.41 17.20 9.45
N ILE A 50 -28.52 18.16 9.67
CA ILE A 50 -28.67 19.12 10.76
C ILE A 50 -29.76 20.15 10.42
N ASN A 51 -30.56 20.56 11.42
CA ASN A 51 -31.66 21.48 11.27
C ASN A 51 -32.79 21.00 10.34
N ARG A 52 -32.98 19.70 10.27
CA ARG A 52 -34.01 19.07 9.43
C ARG A 52 -34.93 18.20 10.27
N LYS A 53 -36.15 18.07 9.79
CA LYS A 53 -37.09 17.05 10.26
C LYS A 53 -36.72 15.72 9.66
N LEU A 54 -36.36 14.74 10.48
CA LEU A 54 -35.83 13.44 10.03
C LEU A 54 -36.86 12.36 10.38
N SER A 55 -37.15 11.54 9.39
CA SER A 55 -37.89 10.30 9.56
C SER A 55 -36.96 9.18 10.06
N ILE A 56 -37.53 8.04 10.46
CA ILE A 56 -36.75 6.84 10.77
C ILE A 56 -35.92 6.41 9.56
N GLU A 57 -36.49 6.52 8.38
CA GLU A 57 -35.80 6.19 7.12
C GLU A 57 -34.59 7.12 6.90
N ASP A 58 -34.73 8.42 7.18
CA ASP A 58 -33.62 9.38 7.08
C ASP A 58 -32.50 9.01 8.06
N ILE A 59 -32.83 8.63 9.28
CA ILE A 59 -31.86 8.24 10.31
C ILE A 59 -31.13 6.96 9.91
N ASN A 60 -31.85 5.97 9.43
CA ASN A 60 -31.26 4.74 8.92
C ASN A 60 -30.40 5.00 7.68
N GLY A 61 -30.85 5.90 6.80
CA GLY A 61 -30.08 6.34 5.63
C GLY A 61 -28.77 7.01 6.03
N LEU A 62 -28.80 7.85 7.04
CA LEU A 62 -27.56 8.47 7.57
C LEU A 62 -26.62 7.42 8.15
N SER A 63 -27.13 6.46 8.92
CA SER A 63 -26.34 5.36 9.45
C SER A 63 -25.66 4.58 8.33
N THR A 64 -26.40 4.28 7.26
CA THR A 64 -25.84 3.60 6.08
C THR A 64 -24.76 4.44 5.41
N GLN A 65 -24.99 5.73 5.23
CA GLN A 65 -23.96 6.64 4.67
C GLN A 65 -22.69 6.69 5.50
N LEU A 66 -22.83 6.77 6.83
CA LEU A 66 -21.67 6.77 7.72
C LEU A 66 -20.86 5.48 7.58
N ASN A 67 -21.53 4.34 7.55
CA ASN A 67 -20.86 3.05 7.36
C ASN A 67 -20.25 2.89 5.98
N ASN A 68 -20.91 3.36 4.93
CA ASN A 68 -20.36 3.35 3.58
C ASN A 68 -19.13 4.26 3.47
N SER A 69 -19.13 5.38 4.16
CA SER A 69 -17.98 6.28 4.23
C SER A 69 -16.78 5.61 4.91
N LEU A 70 -17.02 4.87 5.99
CA LEU A 70 -15.97 4.08 6.64
C LEU A 70 -15.36 3.06 5.66
N LEU A 71 -16.20 2.32 4.94
CA LEU A 71 -15.73 1.34 3.96
C LEU A 71 -14.94 1.99 2.83
N SER A 72 -15.43 3.11 2.29
CA SER A 72 -14.74 3.81 1.21
C SER A 72 -13.39 4.40 1.61
N HIS A 73 -13.19 4.69 2.89
CA HIS A 73 -11.92 5.14 3.46
C HIS A 73 -11.02 4.00 3.94
N GLY A 74 -11.44 2.74 3.73
CA GLY A 74 -10.65 1.56 4.04
C GLY A 74 -10.82 0.99 5.44
N PHE A 75 -11.70 1.56 6.27
CA PHE A 75 -11.95 1.10 7.64
C PHE A 75 -12.98 -0.03 7.66
N VAL A 76 -12.60 -1.17 7.11
CA VAL A 76 -13.52 -2.28 6.83
C VAL A 76 -14.01 -3.01 8.09
N THR A 77 -13.33 -2.85 9.22
CA THR A 77 -13.72 -3.47 10.50
C THR A 77 -14.26 -2.48 11.52
N SER A 78 -14.32 -1.20 11.18
CA SER A 78 -14.96 -0.17 12.00
C SER A 78 -16.41 0.02 11.57
N LYS A 79 -17.26 0.42 12.49
CA LYS A 79 -18.68 0.63 12.20
C LYS A 79 -19.26 1.74 13.06
N VAL A 80 -20.27 2.42 12.51
CA VAL A 80 -21.11 3.35 13.24
C VAL A 80 -22.39 2.63 13.63
N GLY A 81 -22.71 2.69 14.89
CA GLY A 81 -23.94 2.13 15.44
C GLY A 81 -24.81 3.21 16.03
N ILE A 82 -26.06 2.86 16.25
CA ILE A 82 -27.02 3.68 16.94
C ILE A 82 -27.28 3.01 18.28
N PRO A 83 -26.81 3.59 19.39
CA PRO A 83 -27.02 2.99 20.70
C PRO A 83 -28.48 3.08 21.11
N GLN A 84 -28.87 2.26 22.07
CA GLN A 84 -30.18 2.38 22.71
C GLN A 84 -30.29 3.75 23.37
N GLN A 85 -31.35 4.50 23.05
CA GLN A 85 -31.52 5.85 23.49
C GLN A 85 -32.98 6.30 23.41
N SER A 86 -33.29 7.38 24.09
CA SER A 86 -34.57 8.08 23.97
C SER A 86 -34.37 9.34 23.12
N LEU A 87 -35.19 9.53 22.09
CA LEU A 87 -35.21 10.73 21.27
C LEU A 87 -36.01 11.88 21.95
N ALA A 88 -36.61 11.63 23.09
CA ALA A 88 -37.35 12.66 23.89
C ALA A 88 -36.45 13.82 24.36
N THR A 89 -35.14 13.58 24.46
CA THR A 89 -34.14 14.60 24.81
C THR A 89 -33.88 15.60 23.70
N GLY A 90 -34.34 15.33 22.47
CA GLY A 90 -34.09 16.16 21.33
C GLY A 90 -32.71 15.93 20.70
N GLN A 91 -31.98 14.90 21.11
CA GLN A 91 -30.66 14.55 20.59
C GLN A 91 -30.67 13.17 19.97
N LEU A 92 -29.98 13.01 18.83
CA LEU A 92 -29.76 11.73 18.18
C LEU A 92 -28.27 11.43 18.28
N GLN A 93 -27.95 10.31 18.93
CA GLN A 93 -26.57 9.90 19.14
C GLN A 93 -26.20 8.70 18.28
N PHE A 94 -25.06 8.80 17.61
CA PHE A 94 -24.37 7.68 16.98
C PHE A 94 -23.12 7.35 17.77
N ASN A 95 -22.65 6.11 17.68
CA ASN A 95 -21.38 5.74 18.25
C ASN A 95 -20.49 5.09 17.19
N LEU A 96 -19.22 5.44 17.24
CA LEU A 96 -18.20 4.83 16.41
C LEU A 96 -17.55 3.68 17.16
N GLN A 97 -17.59 2.51 16.56
CA GLN A 97 -16.91 1.32 17.05
C GLN A 97 -15.69 1.08 16.17
N ILE A 98 -14.52 1.26 16.76
CA ILE A 98 -13.25 1.26 16.04
C ILE A 98 -12.70 -0.15 15.98
N GLY A 99 -12.46 -0.65 14.77
CA GLY A 99 -11.79 -1.94 14.54
C GLY A 99 -10.28 -1.78 14.62
N ARG A 100 -9.63 -2.66 15.39
CA ARG A 100 -8.18 -2.62 15.61
C ARG A 100 -7.54 -3.96 15.29
N ILE A 101 -6.24 -3.94 15.15
CA ILE A 101 -5.42 -5.12 14.90
C ILE A 101 -5.08 -5.76 16.23
N GLU A 102 -5.45 -7.04 16.42
CA GLU A 102 -5.08 -7.81 17.59
C GLU A 102 -3.68 -8.39 17.45
N ALA A 103 -3.40 -9.01 16.32
CA ALA A 103 -2.14 -9.66 16.06
C ALA A 103 -1.87 -9.76 14.56
N ILE A 104 -0.60 -9.88 14.20
CA ILE A 104 -0.15 -10.19 12.86
C ILE A 104 0.62 -11.50 12.95
N MET A 105 0.12 -12.53 12.31
CA MET A 105 0.62 -13.89 12.44
C MET A 105 0.91 -14.48 11.07
N TYR A 106 1.83 -15.43 11.04
CA TYR A 106 2.07 -16.23 9.85
C TYR A 106 1.21 -17.48 9.85
N ARG A 107 0.87 -17.96 8.67
CA ARG A 107 0.35 -19.31 8.53
C ARG A 107 1.49 -20.30 8.86
N PRO A 108 1.30 -21.20 9.84
CA PRO A 108 2.40 -21.99 10.40
C PRO A 108 3.07 -22.96 9.42
N ASP A 109 2.34 -23.43 8.41
CA ASP A 109 2.78 -24.40 7.42
C ASP A 109 3.51 -23.78 6.21
N LEU A 110 3.66 -22.46 6.18
CA LEU A 110 4.31 -21.73 5.09
C LEU A 110 5.60 -21.04 5.56
N PRO A 111 6.53 -20.75 4.64
CA PRO A 111 7.71 -19.96 4.98
C PRO A 111 7.33 -18.60 5.55
N HIS A 112 8.14 -18.09 6.48
CA HIS A 112 7.92 -16.82 7.14
C HIS A 112 8.85 -15.75 6.56
N LEU A 113 8.32 -14.88 5.71
CA LEU A 113 9.05 -13.72 5.20
C LEU A 113 8.84 -12.52 6.13
N PRO A 114 9.86 -11.69 6.38
CA PRO A 114 9.70 -10.53 7.24
C PRO A 114 8.71 -9.53 6.65
N TRP A 115 7.87 -8.95 7.51
CA TRP A 115 6.84 -8.01 7.09
C TRP A 115 6.99 -6.62 7.72
N HIS A 116 7.77 -6.50 8.80
CA HIS A 116 7.78 -5.30 9.64
C HIS A 116 8.16 -4.01 8.90
N ASN A 117 9.07 -4.10 7.96
CA ASN A 117 9.49 -2.92 7.20
C ASN A 117 8.64 -2.66 5.95
N ALA A 118 7.74 -3.56 5.60
CA ALA A 118 6.87 -3.42 4.43
C ALA A 118 5.49 -2.89 4.81
N PHE A 119 4.92 -3.38 5.93
CA PHE A 119 3.59 -2.99 6.36
C PHE A 119 3.65 -1.80 7.32
N PRO A 120 2.91 -0.70 7.02
CA PRO A 120 2.89 0.48 7.88
C PRO A 120 1.87 0.32 9.02
N LEU A 121 1.84 -0.82 9.68
CA LEU A 121 0.87 -1.15 10.72
C LEU A 121 1.50 -2.00 11.81
N ARG A 122 0.91 -1.97 13.00
CA ARG A 122 1.34 -2.73 14.18
C ARG A 122 0.14 -3.18 14.98
N GLU A 123 0.34 -4.09 15.93
CA GLU A 123 -0.67 -4.50 16.87
C GLU A 123 -1.24 -3.29 17.63
N GLY A 124 -2.54 -3.26 17.82
CA GLY A 124 -3.25 -2.16 18.46
C GLY A 124 -3.63 -1.01 17.54
N ASP A 125 -3.07 -0.94 16.35
CA ASP A 125 -3.41 0.09 15.38
C ASP A 125 -4.84 -0.08 14.87
N ILE A 126 -5.45 1.01 14.44
CA ILE A 126 -6.73 0.99 13.75
C ILE A 126 -6.52 0.24 12.43
N LEU A 127 -7.38 -0.75 12.16
CA LEU A 127 -7.28 -1.55 10.96
C LEU A 127 -7.80 -0.77 9.76
N ASN A 128 -6.91 -0.55 8.78
CA ASN A 128 -7.25 0.04 7.50
C ASN A 128 -6.72 -0.84 6.38
N ILE A 129 -7.61 -1.22 5.46
CA ILE A 129 -7.25 -2.10 4.35
C ILE A 129 -6.18 -1.48 3.44
N ARG A 130 -6.09 -0.16 3.37
CA ARG A 130 -5.07 0.54 2.57
C ARG A 130 -3.67 0.29 3.09
N ASP A 131 -3.50 0.19 4.40
CA ASP A 131 -2.22 -0.15 5.02
C ASP A 131 -1.82 -1.59 4.71
N ILE A 132 -2.79 -2.50 4.68
CA ILE A 132 -2.57 -3.89 4.27
C ILE A 132 -2.17 -3.96 2.80
N GLU A 133 -2.89 -3.27 1.93
CA GLU A 133 -2.58 -3.20 0.50
C GLU A 133 -1.19 -2.60 0.24
N GLN A 134 -0.82 -1.56 0.99
CA GLN A 134 0.50 -0.94 0.90
C GLN A 134 1.61 -1.94 1.27
N GLY A 135 1.42 -2.70 2.33
CA GLY A 135 2.36 -3.74 2.74
C GLY A 135 2.47 -4.86 1.72
N LEU A 136 1.34 -5.31 1.17
CA LEU A 136 1.32 -6.30 0.10
C LEU A 136 2.06 -5.81 -1.15
N GLU A 137 1.85 -4.57 -1.54
CA GLU A 137 2.53 -3.96 -2.68
C GLU A 137 4.04 -3.95 -2.48
N GLN A 138 4.51 -3.54 -1.31
CA GLN A 138 5.93 -3.53 -0.97
C GLN A 138 6.55 -4.92 -1.01
N MET A 139 5.89 -5.92 -0.46
CA MET A 139 6.42 -7.29 -0.46
C MET A 139 6.33 -7.94 -1.84
N ARG A 140 5.26 -7.70 -2.58
CA ARG A 140 5.08 -8.23 -3.94
C ARG A 140 6.00 -7.59 -4.97
N ARG A 141 6.59 -6.47 -4.66
CA ARG A 141 7.62 -5.85 -5.51
C ARG A 141 8.80 -6.79 -5.75
N ILE A 142 9.07 -7.67 -4.82
CA ILE A 142 10.11 -8.70 -4.95
C ILE A 142 9.51 -9.90 -5.68
N GLY A 143 9.96 -10.13 -6.92
CA GLY A 143 9.38 -11.17 -7.78
C GLY A 143 9.58 -12.61 -7.32
N SER A 144 10.55 -12.86 -6.43
CA SER A 144 10.83 -14.19 -5.88
C SER A 144 10.01 -14.53 -4.64
N GLN A 145 9.04 -13.71 -4.27
CA GLN A 145 8.16 -13.99 -3.14
C GLN A 145 6.70 -13.79 -3.50
N SER A 146 5.84 -14.55 -2.83
CA SER A 146 4.39 -14.44 -2.94
C SER A 146 3.82 -14.14 -1.57
N VAL A 147 2.88 -13.22 -1.50
CA VAL A 147 2.27 -12.79 -0.24
C VAL A 147 0.77 -12.65 -0.43
N ALA A 148 0.03 -13.24 0.49
CA ALA A 148 -1.40 -13.06 0.62
C ALA A 148 -1.75 -12.78 2.07
N VAL A 149 -2.87 -12.11 2.28
CA VAL A 149 -3.36 -11.76 3.63
C VAL A 149 -4.77 -12.27 3.78
N GLU A 150 -5.04 -12.84 4.94
CA GLU A 150 -6.36 -13.24 5.38
C GLU A 150 -6.68 -12.51 6.68
N LEU A 151 -7.92 -12.03 6.80
CA LEU A 151 -8.40 -11.41 8.04
C LEU A 151 -9.27 -12.39 8.79
N GLU A 152 -8.99 -12.58 10.06
CA GLU A 152 -9.79 -13.39 10.96
C GLU A 152 -10.27 -12.56 12.15
N ALA A 153 -11.42 -12.91 12.69
CA ALA A 153 -11.89 -12.30 13.93
C ALA A 153 -10.92 -12.59 15.05
N GLY A 154 -10.61 -11.59 15.86
CA GLY A 154 -9.77 -11.74 17.04
C GLY A 154 -10.52 -12.30 18.22
N SER A 155 -9.83 -12.45 19.35
CA SER A 155 -10.42 -12.92 20.61
C SER A 155 -11.27 -11.86 21.31
N LYS A 156 -11.03 -10.61 21.00
CA LYS A 156 -11.79 -9.46 21.57
C LYS A 156 -12.75 -8.89 20.52
N PRO A 157 -13.90 -8.35 20.93
CA PRO A 157 -14.79 -7.64 20.01
C PRO A 157 -14.07 -6.51 19.30
N LEU A 158 -14.33 -6.35 17.98
CA LEU A 158 -13.76 -5.32 17.12
C LEU A 158 -12.24 -5.48 16.84
N TYR A 159 -11.63 -6.52 17.34
CA TYR A 159 -10.24 -6.84 17.04
C TYR A 159 -10.17 -7.91 15.95
N SER A 160 -9.21 -7.77 15.07
CA SER A 160 -8.97 -8.71 13.98
C SER A 160 -7.51 -9.13 13.96
N THR A 161 -7.29 -10.39 13.57
CA THR A 161 -5.94 -10.92 13.35
C THR A 161 -5.66 -10.96 11.87
N ILE A 162 -4.49 -10.46 11.49
CA ILE A 162 -3.98 -10.50 10.13
C ILE A 162 -3.12 -11.75 9.99
N ILE A 163 -3.50 -12.64 9.08
CA ILE A 163 -2.76 -13.87 8.79
C ILE A 163 -1.98 -13.68 7.50
N LEU A 164 -0.66 -13.74 7.58
CA LEU A 164 0.22 -13.65 6.42
C LEU A 164 0.48 -15.04 5.85
N GLN A 165 0.25 -15.18 4.56
CA GLN A 165 0.55 -16.36 3.78
C GLN A 165 1.69 -16.00 2.85
N THR A 166 2.91 -16.38 3.22
CA THR A 166 4.10 -16.04 2.45
C THR A 166 4.75 -17.28 1.86
N SER A 167 5.29 -17.15 0.66
CA SER A 167 6.09 -18.17 0.02
C SER A 167 7.22 -17.50 -0.75
N LYS A 168 8.30 -18.26 -0.98
CA LYS A 168 9.49 -17.74 -1.64
C LYS A 168 10.02 -18.71 -2.68
N LYS A 169 10.60 -18.14 -3.72
CA LYS A 169 11.43 -18.82 -4.71
C LYS A 169 12.90 -18.51 -4.41
N PRO A 170 13.87 -19.17 -5.09
CA PRO A 170 15.27 -18.85 -4.91
C PRO A 170 15.55 -17.35 -5.04
N PRO A 171 16.38 -16.77 -4.17
CA PRO A 171 16.59 -15.32 -4.13
C PRO A 171 17.49 -14.79 -5.23
N ILE A 172 18.24 -15.66 -5.91
CA ILE A 172 19.16 -15.27 -6.96
C ILE A 172 18.52 -15.55 -8.31
N HIS A 173 18.50 -14.53 -9.17
CA HIS A 173 18.04 -14.66 -10.55
C HIS A 173 18.95 -13.90 -11.49
N GLY A 174 19.01 -14.34 -12.73
CA GLY A 174 19.84 -13.72 -13.73
C GLY A 174 19.21 -13.79 -15.11
N ILE A 175 19.54 -12.79 -15.92
CA ILE A 175 19.12 -12.72 -17.33
C ILE A 175 20.32 -12.34 -18.16
N VAL A 176 20.52 -13.06 -19.25
CA VAL A 176 21.48 -12.70 -20.30
C VAL A 176 20.69 -12.44 -21.56
N SER A 177 20.87 -11.28 -22.14
CA SER A 177 20.26 -10.93 -23.42
C SER A 177 21.32 -10.44 -24.41
N ILE A 178 21.07 -10.71 -25.67
CA ILE A 178 21.92 -10.29 -26.79
C ILE A 178 20.97 -9.63 -27.79
N ASP A 179 21.33 -8.43 -28.23
CA ASP A 179 20.57 -7.74 -29.27
C ASP A 179 21.51 -6.99 -30.21
N ASP A 180 20.95 -6.53 -31.32
CA ASP A 180 21.67 -5.76 -32.32
C ASP A 180 21.25 -4.30 -32.39
N SER A 181 20.68 -3.80 -31.29
CA SER A 181 20.16 -2.43 -31.18
C SER A 181 21.22 -1.37 -30.96
N GLY A 182 22.47 -1.76 -30.83
CA GLY A 182 23.57 -0.83 -30.62
C GLY A 182 23.86 0.04 -31.84
N LEU A 183 24.51 1.19 -31.58
CA LEU A 183 24.94 2.09 -32.62
C LEU A 183 26.05 1.44 -33.47
N LYS A 184 26.04 1.66 -34.80
CA LYS A 184 27.02 1.11 -35.71
C LYS A 184 28.46 1.48 -35.33
N ASP A 185 28.69 2.70 -34.83
CA ASP A 185 29.99 3.20 -34.46
C ASP A 185 30.51 2.72 -33.11
N THR A 186 29.61 2.28 -32.21
CA THR A 186 29.94 1.78 -30.86
C THR A 186 29.88 0.25 -30.77
N GLY A 187 29.39 -0.39 -31.80
CA GLY A 187 29.15 -1.83 -31.84
C GLY A 187 27.67 -2.14 -31.94
N LYS A 188 27.29 -2.87 -32.98
CA LYS A 188 25.90 -3.18 -33.26
C LYS A 188 25.33 -4.24 -32.34
N LEU A 189 26.16 -5.22 -32.00
CA LEU A 189 25.79 -6.34 -31.15
C LEU A 189 25.99 -5.94 -29.66
N GLN A 190 24.96 -6.05 -28.86
CA GLN A 190 25.02 -5.72 -27.41
C GLN A 190 24.69 -6.94 -26.57
N TRP A 191 25.44 -7.09 -25.50
CA TRP A 191 25.24 -8.11 -24.48
C TRP A 191 24.82 -7.42 -23.21
N THR A 192 23.75 -7.90 -22.59
CA THR A 192 23.31 -7.43 -21.29
C THR A 192 23.20 -8.62 -20.36
N THR A 193 23.87 -8.55 -19.22
CA THR A 193 23.79 -9.52 -18.15
C THR A 193 23.31 -8.82 -16.89
N SER A 194 22.25 -9.32 -16.31
CA SER A 194 21.69 -8.80 -15.05
C SER A 194 21.63 -9.92 -14.03
N ILE A 195 22.11 -9.66 -12.82
CA ILE A 195 22.01 -10.57 -11.68
C ILE A 195 21.30 -9.82 -10.57
N GLY A 196 20.22 -10.41 -10.07
CA GLY A 196 19.48 -9.90 -8.94
C GLY A 196 19.58 -10.83 -7.75
N ILE A 197 19.72 -10.26 -6.57
CA ILE A 197 19.70 -10.97 -5.30
C ILE A 197 18.60 -10.36 -4.45
N ASP A 198 17.54 -11.11 -4.23
CA ASP A 198 16.42 -10.71 -3.39
C ASP A 198 16.70 -11.11 -1.95
N ARG A 199 16.21 -10.32 -1.03
CA ARG A 199 16.34 -10.59 0.41
C ARG A 199 17.78 -10.74 0.87
N LEU A 200 18.68 -9.88 0.38
CA LEU A 200 20.08 -9.92 0.75
C LEU A 200 20.27 -9.80 2.26
N PHE A 201 19.51 -8.88 2.90
CA PHE A 201 19.47 -8.70 4.35
C PHE A 201 18.16 -9.19 4.97
N ASN A 202 17.38 -9.98 4.25
CA ASN A 202 16.10 -10.50 4.68
C ASN A 202 15.13 -9.40 5.15
N ALA A 203 15.07 -8.32 4.40
CA ALA A 203 14.29 -7.11 4.70
C ALA A 203 13.46 -6.60 3.52
N ASN A 204 12.92 -7.50 2.71
CA ASN A 204 12.19 -7.18 1.47
C ASN A 204 13.02 -6.29 0.53
N ASP A 205 14.29 -6.45 0.59
CA ASP A 205 15.29 -5.70 -0.14
C ASP A 205 15.71 -6.44 -1.41
N THR A 206 16.26 -5.71 -2.36
CA THR A 206 16.80 -6.29 -3.58
C THR A 206 18.10 -5.60 -3.97
N PHE A 207 19.07 -6.40 -4.35
CA PHE A 207 20.34 -5.97 -4.89
C PHE A 207 20.44 -6.41 -6.34
N GLN A 208 20.87 -5.52 -7.23
CA GLN A 208 20.94 -5.81 -8.65
C GLN A 208 22.26 -5.32 -9.24
N VAL A 209 22.88 -6.18 -10.03
CA VAL A 209 24.06 -5.86 -10.83
C VAL A 209 23.71 -6.04 -12.30
N SER A 210 24.03 -5.05 -13.12
CA SER A 210 23.79 -5.09 -14.54
C SER A 210 25.07 -4.77 -15.28
N LEU A 211 25.41 -5.61 -16.26
CA LEU A 211 26.55 -5.44 -17.15
C LEU A 211 26.06 -5.37 -18.58
N ASN A 212 26.45 -4.32 -19.27
CA ASN A 212 26.14 -4.14 -20.69
C ASN A 212 27.44 -3.88 -21.44
N GLN A 213 27.67 -4.61 -22.50
CA GLN A 213 28.86 -4.42 -23.35
C GLN A 213 28.55 -4.78 -24.80
N ASP A 214 29.27 -4.17 -25.72
CA ASP A 214 29.20 -4.53 -27.12
C ASP A 214 29.95 -5.82 -27.38
N GLY A 215 29.41 -6.65 -28.26
CA GLY A 215 30.12 -7.76 -28.82
C GLY A 215 31.15 -7.24 -29.84
N ALA A 216 32.45 -7.24 -29.47
CA ALA A 216 33.49 -6.88 -30.39
C ALA A 216 33.57 -7.91 -31.50
N ARG A 217 33.49 -7.47 -32.78
CA ARG A 217 33.82 -8.25 -33.95
C ARG A 217 35.16 -7.78 -34.51
N ASP A 218 35.99 -8.69 -34.89
CA ASP A 218 37.17 -8.47 -35.72
C ASP A 218 38.30 -7.63 -35.13
N GLY A 219 38.47 -7.63 -33.82
CA GLY A 219 39.60 -6.94 -33.16
C GLY A 219 39.57 -5.41 -33.25
N GLU A 220 38.48 -4.84 -33.77
CA GLU A 220 38.31 -3.39 -33.76
C GLU A 220 37.99 -2.85 -32.39
N VAL A 221 38.56 -1.69 -32.06
CA VAL A 221 38.25 -0.99 -30.80
C VAL A 221 36.90 -0.29 -30.96
N LYS A 222 35.84 -1.05 -30.80
CA LYS A 222 34.48 -0.57 -30.72
C LYS A 222 33.96 -1.01 -29.36
N GLY A 223 33.13 -0.21 -28.75
CA GLY A 223 32.42 -0.75 -27.65
C GLY A 223 31.91 0.25 -26.62
N THR A 224 30.75 -0.10 -26.13
CA THR A 224 30.15 0.49 -24.92
C THR A 224 30.26 -0.54 -23.82
N LYS A 225 30.82 -0.15 -22.69
CA LYS A 225 30.83 -0.95 -21.47
C LYS A 225 30.11 -0.16 -20.42
N ASN A 226 29.06 -0.74 -19.87
CA ASN A 226 28.28 -0.13 -18.79
C ASN A 226 28.09 -1.16 -17.69
N HIS A 227 28.38 -0.77 -16.46
CA HIS A 227 28.00 -1.56 -15.30
C HIS A 227 27.25 -0.68 -14.31
N SER A 228 26.24 -1.24 -13.72
CA SER A 228 25.44 -0.58 -12.71
C SER A 228 25.18 -1.53 -11.56
N ILE A 229 25.10 -0.95 -10.37
CA ILE A 229 24.76 -1.62 -9.13
C ILE A 229 23.64 -0.83 -8.49
N SER A 230 22.61 -1.51 -8.04
CA SER A 230 21.52 -0.86 -7.31
C SER A 230 21.09 -1.70 -6.13
N TYR A 231 20.63 -1.01 -5.09
CA TYR A 231 20.06 -1.61 -3.90
C TYR A 231 18.82 -0.84 -3.49
N SER A 232 17.76 -1.53 -3.14
CA SER A 232 16.55 -0.90 -2.63
C SER A 232 15.98 -1.65 -1.45
N ILE A 233 15.41 -0.91 -0.50
CA ILE A 233 14.82 -1.42 0.72
C ILE A 233 13.58 -0.60 1.06
N PRO A 234 12.46 -1.24 1.41
CA PRO A 234 11.27 -0.53 1.85
C PRO A 234 11.32 -0.24 3.35
N ARG A 235 10.61 0.81 3.75
CA ARG A 235 10.31 1.10 5.14
C ARG A 235 8.90 1.69 5.20
N GLY A 236 7.90 0.85 5.51
CA GLY A 236 6.49 1.25 5.45
C GLY A 236 6.09 1.70 4.05
N LYS A 237 5.63 2.92 3.93
CA LYS A 237 5.24 3.52 2.64
C LYS A 237 6.44 3.92 1.78
N ASP A 238 7.60 4.06 2.38
CA ASP A 238 8.77 4.61 1.74
C ASP A 238 9.65 3.53 1.16
N THR A 239 10.31 3.83 0.06
CA THR A 239 11.33 2.97 -0.54
C THR A 239 12.60 3.79 -0.74
N PHE A 240 13.70 3.29 -0.18
CA PHE A 240 15.02 3.89 -0.32
C PHE A 240 15.82 3.10 -1.33
N SER A 241 16.41 3.80 -2.28
CA SER A 241 17.21 3.18 -3.33
C SER A 241 18.52 3.93 -3.50
N VAL A 242 19.58 3.16 -3.71
CA VAL A 242 20.90 3.66 -4.03
C VAL A 242 21.37 2.98 -5.29
N SER A 243 21.87 3.73 -6.24
CA SER A 243 22.41 3.18 -7.47
C SER A 243 23.72 3.86 -7.86
N TYR A 244 24.58 3.08 -8.46
CA TYR A 244 25.84 3.54 -9.03
C TYR A 244 25.96 2.98 -10.44
N SER A 245 26.35 3.80 -11.39
CA SER A 245 26.62 3.37 -12.74
C SER A 245 27.93 3.94 -13.26
N ASN A 246 28.62 3.15 -14.05
CA ASN A 246 29.87 3.53 -14.72
C ASN A 246 29.75 3.10 -16.18
N MET A 247 29.81 4.05 -17.05
CA MET A 247 29.74 3.81 -18.50
C MET A 247 31.04 4.23 -19.15
N LYS A 248 31.57 3.35 -19.97
CA LYS A 248 32.76 3.62 -20.81
C LYS A 248 32.43 3.20 -22.21
N TYR A 249 32.67 4.10 -23.15
CA TYR A 249 32.52 3.77 -24.57
C TYR A 249 33.71 4.20 -25.37
N HIS A 250 33.99 3.43 -26.45
CA HIS A 250 34.97 3.73 -27.47
C HIS A 250 34.25 3.83 -28.80
N GLN A 251 34.52 4.91 -29.51
CA GLN A 251 33.95 5.15 -30.82
C GLN A 251 35.05 5.52 -31.78
N THR A 252 35.07 4.86 -32.95
CA THR A 252 35.98 5.22 -34.03
C THR A 252 35.35 6.33 -34.83
N ILE A 253 36.01 7.50 -34.87
CA ILE A 253 35.59 8.65 -35.65
C ILE A 253 36.42 8.70 -36.90
N HIS A 254 35.76 8.63 -38.04
CA HIS A 254 36.40 8.74 -39.35
C HIS A 254 36.36 10.18 -39.82
N THR A 255 37.54 10.79 -39.99
CA THR A 255 37.68 12.08 -40.64
C THR A 255 38.30 11.89 -42.03
N MET A 256 38.24 12.87 -42.90
CA MET A 256 38.76 12.76 -44.28
C MET A 256 40.24 12.45 -44.38
N ALA A 257 41.00 12.66 -43.32
CA ALA A 257 42.46 12.49 -43.34
C ALA A 257 42.93 11.29 -42.49
N ASN A 258 42.45 11.10 -41.29
CA ASN A 258 42.86 10.03 -40.37
C ASN A 258 41.74 9.61 -39.44
N PRO A 259 41.50 8.30 -39.30
CA PRO A 259 40.61 7.80 -38.26
C PRO A 259 41.23 8.02 -36.87
N PHE A 260 40.45 8.41 -35.89
CA PHE A 260 40.89 8.45 -34.52
C PHE A 260 39.83 7.84 -33.58
N ILE A 261 40.28 7.39 -32.42
CA ILE A 261 39.40 6.78 -31.41
C ILE A 261 39.07 7.80 -30.38
N SER A 262 37.75 8.07 -30.20
CA SER A 262 37.25 8.86 -29.10
C SER A 262 36.79 7.92 -27.97
N SER A 263 37.18 8.19 -26.76
CA SER A 263 36.74 7.44 -25.58
C SER A 263 36.22 8.37 -24.52
N SER A 264 35.20 7.93 -23.79
CA SER A 264 34.57 8.68 -22.75
C SER A 264 34.15 7.77 -21.60
N ARG A 265 34.18 8.28 -20.41
CA ARG A 265 33.75 7.57 -19.20
C ARG A 265 32.80 8.44 -18.41
N ALA A 266 31.65 7.89 -18.06
CA ALA A 266 30.68 8.51 -17.20
C ALA A 266 30.46 7.67 -15.94
N LYS A 267 30.47 8.31 -14.78
CA LYS A 267 30.16 7.68 -13.51
C LYS A 267 29.00 8.41 -12.89
N THR A 268 27.98 7.68 -12.47
CA THR A 268 26.79 8.24 -11.89
C THR A 268 26.48 7.56 -10.57
N PHE A 269 26.25 8.34 -9.55
CA PHE A 269 25.73 7.89 -8.25
C PHE A 269 24.37 8.52 -8.04
N ARG A 270 23.38 7.72 -7.65
CA ARG A 270 22.02 8.21 -7.42
C ARG A 270 21.46 7.57 -6.15
N GLY A 271 20.94 8.44 -5.28
CA GLY A 271 20.09 8.02 -4.17
C GLY A 271 18.65 8.47 -4.46
N THR A 272 17.68 7.61 -4.23
CA THR A 272 16.25 7.93 -4.41
C THR A 272 15.45 7.50 -3.21
N TRP A 273 14.44 8.32 -2.92
CA TRP A 273 13.45 8.06 -1.90
C TRP A 273 12.08 8.27 -2.51
N ASN A 274 11.26 7.22 -2.50
CA ASN A 274 9.88 7.25 -2.98
C ASN A 274 8.93 7.09 -1.79
N HIS A 275 7.96 8.00 -1.72
CA HIS A 275 6.94 8.05 -0.66
C HIS A 275 5.55 7.73 -1.23
#